data_6ab6260c0cf2bea1fe13725fe82b4f03
#
_entry.id   6ab6260c0cf2bea1fe13725fe82b4f03
#
_cell.length_a   1.000
_cell.length_b   1.000
_cell.length_c   1.000
_cell.angle_alpha   90.00
_cell.angle_beta   90.00
_cell.angle_gamma   90.00
#
_symmetry.space_group_name_H-M   'P 1'
#
loop_
_entity.id
_entity.type
_entity.pdbx_description
1 polymer ?
#
loop_
_entity_poly.entity_id
_entity_poly.type
_entity_poly.pdbx_seq_one_letter_code
_entity_poly.pdbx_strand_id
1 'polypeptide(L)'
;MWGRVKHRFSLYRLRREHWIVVLAGALALPCASFARYQAQQVSELSMTTRPYRPGPTFQATADLVEIDAVVRRSNGDVADNLTARDFAIRDNGKPQTITQFSIVRREPAPAVAQVPPQPSRGPFPAAAHTRASAATLAAARTSIGFFLDDANTTVADLIHARDGVLSFVGSGLPSGEQVAVATGSSYGSIGFTRNAGDLEAALKSVAAHPLVAGGCPPLTGFEAMRIVNRSDYDLLTAKADEAAQMDCGCPPGLAGPDSTKACIPRVREEAQIVFQLAKQQTQRTLDAFATLLTDLAQRPGKRVVVFASDGFLLDFDLRPEMDKLITGALRAGIVVNALDAKGVAPESSYDVSSPDNGQGGRFGGGIAIKEEMMEQFQNGAGLSDLAYSTGGQFFQGSNDLRRGIRELTAPPKVAYELGFVPNDLKPDGSTHKLKISVVGHYRVQAPHGYTAPDRVSSAEAALTETLRREAASHDLQRGVVFSEGIGRYPQGTSRLTLTFDPHTLPLLHADGRNRDRLEIITAVYDRQGRFVTGEDTTVAINLRDATLRRVVRPQDDIVVGVRVAAPPGNYLLRVAAVESQKGRVGADWRPLVLTP
;
A
#
# COMPACT_ATOMS: atom_id res chain seq x y z
N MET A 1 -11.30 -66.50 -11.13
CA MET A 1 -12.43 -66.07 -11.99
C MET A 1 -12.47 -64.54 -11.94
N TRP A 2 -12.21 -63.96 -13.06
CA TRP A 2 -12.07 -62.51 -13.24
C TRP A 2 -13.43 -61.90 -13.55
N GLY A 3 -13.80 -60.83 -12.84
CA GLY A 3 -14.93 -59.98 -13.13
C GLY A 3 -14.49 -58.53 -13.28
N ARG A 4 -14.34 -58.04 -14.55
CA ARG A 4 -14.05 -56.64 -14.87
C ARG A 4 -15.33 -55.82 -14.71
N VAL A 5 -15.29 -54.81 -13.82
CA VAL A 5 -16.26 -53.72 -13.79
C VAL A 5 -15.69 -52.56 -14.59
N LYS A 6 -16.34 -52.23 -15.71
CA LYS A 6 -16.08 -51.06 -16.53
C LYS A 6 -16.76 -49.86 -15.89
N HIS A 7 -16.03 -48.94 -15.29
CA HIS A 7 -16.53 -47.59 -15.00
C HIS A 7 -16.44 -46.74 -16.25
N ARG A 8 -17.60 -46.35 -16.78
CA ARG A 8 -17.75 -45.30 -17.79
C ARG A 8 -17.49 -43.96 -17.10
N PHE A 9 -16.37 -43.30 -17.40
CA PHE A 9 -16.20 -41.88 -17.16
C PHE A 9 -17.05 -41.07 -18.13
N SER A 10 -18.08 -40.44 -17.61
CA SER A 10 -18.83 -39.39 -18.31
C SER A 10 -18.06 -38.10 -18.23
N LEU A 11 -17.47 -37.68 -19.34
CA LEU A 11 -16.85 -36.36 -19.50
C LEU A 11 -17.98 -35.31 -19.51
N TYR A 12 -18.18 -34.65 -18.36
CA TYR A 12 -18.94 -33.40 -18.33
C TYR A 12 -18.12 -32.31 -19.02
N ARG A 13 -18.45 -32.00 -20.25
CA ARG A 13 -18.03 -30.76 -20.93
C ARG A 13 -18.56 -29.58 -20.12
N LEU A 14 -17.70 -28.86 -19.45
CA LEU A 14 -17.98 -27.52 -18.92
C LEU A 14 -18.28 -26.61 -20.11
N ARG A 15 -19.57 -26.32 -20.32
CA ARG A 15 -20.02 -25.24 -21.20
C ARG A 15 -19.48 -23.91 -20.64
N ARG A 16 -18.65 -23.21 -21.41
CA ARG A 16 -18.38 -21.79 -21.24
C ARG A 16 -19.71 -21.05 -21.41
N GLU A 17 -20.26 -20.58 -20.29
CA GLU A 17 -21.45 -19.73 -20.35
C GLU A 17 -21.04 -18.31 -20.77
N HIS A 18 -21.42 -17.93 -21.97
CA HIS A 18 -21.40 -16.55 -22.44
C HIS A 18 -22.60 -15.83 -21.84
N TRP A 19 -22.36 -14.77 -21.07
CA TRP A 19 -23.39 -13.98 -20.43
C TRP A 19 -23.93 -12.90 -21.37
N ILE A 20 -25.23 -12.76 -21.44
CA ILE A 20 -25.98 -11.87 -22.33
C ILE A 20 -26.30 -10.57 -21.57
N VAL A 21 -26.05 -9.43 -22.22
CA VAL A 21 -26.51 -8.10 -21.76
C VAL A 21 -27.93 -7.90 -22.21
N VAL A 22 -28.89 -7.66 -21.30
CA VAL A 22 -30.29 -7.46 -21.59
C VAL A 22 -30.63 -5.97 -21.54
N LEU A 23 -31.06 -5.43 -22.67
CA LEU A 23 -31.78 -4.15 -22.73
C LEU A 23 -33.28 -4.43 -22.47
N ALA A 24 -33.81 -3.93 -21.35
CA ALA A 24 -35.22 -4.08 -21.01
C ALA A 24 -36.04 -2.93 -21.60
N GLY A 25 -36.62 -3.15 -22.75
CA GLY A 25 -37.67 -2.30 -23.30
C GLY A 25 -38.96 -3.12 -23.47
N ALA A 26 -40.00 -2.79 -22.73
CA ALA A 26 -41.28 -3.48 -22.80
C ALA A 26 -42.15 -2.88 -23.90
N LEU A 27 -42.40 -3.68 -24.99
CA LEU A 27 -43.61 -3.57 -25.84
C LEU A 27 -43.79 -4.89 -26.62
N ALA A 28 -44.97 -5.49 -26.53
CA ALA A 28 -45.35 -6.75 -27.16
C ALA A 28 -45.36 -6.63 -28.68
N LEU A 29 -44.48 -7.40 -29.36
CA LEU A 29 -44.49 -7.63 -30.80
C LEU A 29 -44.23 -9.13 -31.08
N PRO A 30 -44.66 -9.69 -32.23
CA PRO A 30 -44.75 -11.15 -32.44
C PRO A 30 -43.35 -11.83 -32.40
N CYS A 31 -43.31 -13.03 -31.85
CA CYS A 31 -42.12 -13.84 -31.51
C CYS A 31 -41.00 -13.98 -32.58
N ALA A 32 -41.30 -13.80 -33.87
CA ALA A 32 -40.29 -13.91 -34.94
C ALA A 32 -39.38 -12.68 -35.08
N SER A 33 -39.82 -11.50 -34.63
CA SER A 33 -39.05 -10.27 -34.64
C SER A 33 -38.11 -10.16 -33.44
N PHE A 34 -38.48 -10.77 -32.32
CA PHE A 34 -37.74 -10.74 -31.07
C PHE A 34 -36.43 -11.53 -31.14
N ALA A 35 -36.44 -12.70 -31.78
CA ALA A 35 -35.23 -13.52 -31.91
C ALA A 35 -34.15 -12.86 -32.80
N ARG A 36 -34.54 -12.11 -33.83
CA ARG A 36 -33.60 -11.36 -34.69
C ARG A 36 -33.06 -10.11 -34.00
N TYR A 37 -33.84 -9.47 -33.12
CA TYR A 37 -33.41 -8.28 -32.38
C TYR A 37 -32.40 -8.62 -31.28
N GLN A 38 -32.55 -9.72 -30.55
CA GLN A 38 -31.60 -10.19 -29.56
C GLN A 38 -30.26 -10.62 -30.18
N ALA A 39 -30.29 -11.28 -31.35
CA ALA A 39 -29.08 -11.68 -32.05
C ALA A 39 -28.25 -10.49 -32.56
N GLN A 40 -28.89 -9.36 -32.90
CA GLN A 40 -28.22 -8.14 -33.32
C GLN A 40 -27.66 -7.32 -32.16
N GLN A 41 -28.27 -7.38 -30.98
CA GLN A 41 -27.77 -6.66 -29.78
C GLN A 41 -26.52 -7.32 -29.18
N VAL A 42 -26.43 -8.66 -29.20
CA VAL A 42 -25.26 -9.41 -28.73
C VAL A 42 -23.99 -9.04 -29.49
N SER A 43 -24.13 -8.60 -30.76
CA SER A 43 -22.99 -8.15 -31.56
C SER A 43 -22.51 -6.70 -31.28
N GLU A 44 -23.30 -5.89 -30.57
CA GLU A 44 -23.00 -4.48 -30.29
C GLU A 44 -22.26 -4.25 -28.96
N LEU A 45 -22.38 -5.23 -28.04
CA LEU A 45 -21.66 -5.26 -26.77
C LEU A 45 -21.03 -6.64 -26.60
N SER A 46 -19.76 -6.66 -26.21
CA SER A 46 -19.09 -7.90 -25.79
C SER A 46 -18.36 -7.68 -24.48
N MET A 47 -18.34 -8.70 -23.63
CA MET A 47 -17.73 -8.64 -22.31
C MET A 47 -16.80 -9.83 -22.10
N THR A 48 -15.61 -9.54 -21.54
CA THR A 48 -14.65 -10.54 -21.13
C THR A 48 -14.25 -10.26 -19.68
N THR A 49 -14.28 -11.29 -18.84
CA THR A 49 -13.96 -11.18 -17.41
C THR A 49 -12.85 -12.16 -17.05
N ARG A 50 -11.90 -11.71 -16.24
CA ARG A 50 -10.80 -12.50 -15.68
C ARG A 50 -10.63 -12.20 -14.19
N PRO A 51 -10.11 -13.14 -13.38
CA PRO A 51 -9.83 -12.86 -11.98
C PRO A 51 -8.83 -11.71 -11.85
N TYR A 52 -9.14 -10.77 -10.95
CA TYR A 52 -8.23 -9.71 -10.56
C TYR A 52 -7.54 -10.04 -9.23
N ARG A 53 -6.26 -9.72 -9.14
CA ARG A 53 -5.51 -9.69 -7.87
C ARG A 53 -4.72 -8.39 -7.84
N PRO A 54 -4.76 -7.63 -6.72
CA PRO A 54 -3.92 -6.44 -6.58
C PRO A 54 -2.44 -6.82 -6.66
N GLY A 55 -1.68 -5.99 -7.31
CA GLY A 55 -0.23 -6.12 -7.40
C GLY A 55 0.41 -4.74 -7.44
N PRO A 56 1.64 -4.56 -6.98
CA PRO A 56 2.33 -3.27 -7.02
C PRO A 56 2.62 -2.86 -8.47
N THR A 57 2.33 -1.61 -8.79
CA THR A 57 2.51 -1.05 -10.12
C THR A 57 3.13 0.34 -10.07
N PHE A 58 4.30 0.52 -10.71
CA PHE A 58 5.11 1.75 -10.65
C PHE A 58 5.69 2.12 -12.02
N GLN A 59 5.70 3.41 -12.39
CA GLN A 59 6.31 3.91 -13.64
C GLN A 59 7.15 5.18 -13.44
N ALA A 60 8.27 5.29 -14.19
CA ALA A 60 9.07 6.51 -14.33
C ALA A 60 9.48 6.75 -15.81
N THR A 61 9.55 8.01 -16.20
CA THR A 61 10.02 8.45 -17.52
C THR A 61 11.08 9.53 -17.35
N ALA A 62 12.35 9.26 -17.66
CA ALA A 62 13.38 10.21 -18.12
C ALA A 62 14.77 9.55 -18.28
N ASP A 63 15.56 10.00 -19.24
CA ASP A 63 16.97 9.60 -19.41
C ASP A 63 17.91 10.25 -18.36
N LEU A 64 17.44 11.28 -17.67
CA LEU A 64 18.15 11.98 -16.58
C LEU A 64 17.73 11.39 -15.24
N VAL A 65 18.71 10.90 -14.49
CA VAL A 65 18.51 10.44 -13.11
C VAL A 65 18.81 11.61 -12.18
N GLU A 66 17.78 12.09 -11.48
CA GLU A 66 17.86 13.15 -10.47
C GLU A 66 17.84 12.56 -9.07
N ILE A 67 18.70 13.07 -8.19
CA ILE A 67 18.90 12.55 -6.85
C ILE A 67 19.00 13.71 -5.88
N ASP A 68 18.18 13.68 -4.83
CA ASP A 68 18.31 14.57 -3.68
C ASP A 68 19.29 13.94 -2.67
N ALA A 69 20.36 14.62 -2.34
CA ALA A 69 21.31 14.20 -1.33
C ALA A 69 21.37 15.22 -0.18
N VAL A 70 21.31 14.74 1.07
CA VAL A 70 21.58 15.53 2.26
C VAL A 70 22.92 15.11 2.85
N VAL A 71 23.81 16.07 3.05
CA VAL A 71 25.16 15.80 3.55
C VAL A 71 25.32 16.39 4.94
N ARG A 72 25.77 15.55 5.88
CA ARG A 72 25.97 15.95 7.28
C ARG A 72 27.43 15.78 7.70
N ARG A 73 27.92 16.71 8.49
CA ARG A 73 29.22 16.60 9.18
C ARG A 73 29.12 15.55 10.30
N SER A 74 30.24 15.13 10.84
CA SER A 74 30.31 14.16 11.94
C SER A 74 29.57 14.62 13.22
N ASN A 75 29.43 15.93 13.41
CA ASN A 75 28.66 16.52 14.52
C ASN A 75 27.16 16.56 14.28
N GLY A 76 26.69 16.06 13.11
CA GLY A 76 25.26 16.03 12.72
C GLY A 76 24.78 17.26 11.95
N ASP A 77 25.54 18.35 11.90
CA ASP A 77 25.17 19.56 11.18
C ASP A 77 25.12 19.32 9.67
N VAL A 78 24.18 19.96 8.99
CA VAL A 78 24.11 19.89 7.53
C VAL A 78 25.27 20.69 6.92
N ALA A 79 26.00 20.07 6.00
CA ALA A 79 26.99 20.77 5.18
C ALA A 79 26.25 21.57 4.10
N ASP A 80 26.58 22.83 3.92
CA ASP A 80 25.87 23.78 3.07
C ASP A 80 26.76 24.46 2.01
N ASN A 81 28.02 24.08 1.95
CA ASN A 81 29.06 24.73 1.14
C ASN A 81 29.77 23.79 0.17
N LEU A 82 29.19 22.63 -0.14
CA LEU A 82 29.76 21.67 -1.08
C LEU A 82 29.44 22.07 -2.53
N THR A 83 30.34 21.67 -3.42
CA THR A 83 30.24 21.89 -4.87
C THR A 83 30.13 20.55 -5.62
N ALA A 84 29.79 20.56 -6.90
CA ALA A 84 29.72 19.34 -7.71
C ALA A 84 31.02 18.51 -7.68
N ARG A 85 32.17 19.15 -7.50
CA ARG A 85 33.50 18.49 -7.47
C ARG A 85 33.72 17.67 -6.21
N ASP A 86 32.98 17.96 -5.17
CA ASP A 86 33.10 17.25 -3.89
C ASP A 86 32.33 15.92 -3.90
N PHE A 87 31.45 15.72 -4.91
CA PHE A 87 30.61 14.53 -5.06
C PHE A 87 31.17 13.54 -6.08
N ALA A 88 31.02 12.27 -5.79
CA ALA A 88 31.24 11.19 -6.73
C ALA A 88 30.05 10.25 -6.74
N ILE A 89 29.53 9.96 -7.93
CA ILE A 89 28.40 9.04 -8.17
C ILE A 89 28.93 7.77 -8.83
N ARG A 90 28.47 6.62 -8.35
CA ARG A 90 28.71 5.32 -8.98
C ARG A 90 27.39 4.61 -9.22
N ASP A 91 27.14 4.19 -10.45
CA ASP A 91 26.01 3.38 -10.88
C ASP A 91 26.51 1.95 -11.15
N ASN A 92 25.97 0.96 -10.43
CA ASN A 92 26.44 -0.42 -10.46
C ASN A 92 27.98 -0.55 -10.38
N GLY A 93 28.60 0.33 -9.56
CA GLY A 93 30.05 0.41 -9.37
C GLY A 93 30.81 1.24 -10.42
N LYS A 94 30.20 1.59 -11.56
CA LYS A 94 30.80 2.42 -12.61
C LYS A 94 30.67 3.91 -12.27
N PRO A 95 31.73 4.72 -12.39
CA PRO A 95 31.65 6.15 -12.14
C PRO A 95 30.75 6.85 -13.18
N GLN A 96 29.95 7.82 -12.70
CA GLN A 96 29.06 8.63 -13.53
C GLN A 96 29.46 10.11 -13.43
N THR A 97 29.27 10.84 -14.53
CA THR A 97 29.54 12.28 -14.57
C THR A 97 28.30 13.05 -14.14
N ILE A 98 28.43 13.93 -13.15
CA ILE A 98 27.36 14.84 -12.74
C ILE A 98 27.17 15.88 -13.84
N THR A 99 25.97 15.87 -14.46
CA THR A 99 25.60 16.80 -15.56
C THR A 99 24.77 17.97 -15.06
N GLN A 100 24.10 17.79 -13.92
CA GLN A 100 23.29 18.82 -13.27
C GLN A 100 23.64 18.85 -11.78
N PHE A 101 23.77 20.05 -11.23
CA PHE A 101 24.05 20.28 -9.83
C PHE A 101 23.33 21.53 -9.34
N SER A 102 22.52 21.41 -8.30
CA SER A 102 21.93 22.57 -7.63
C SER A 102 21.95 22.41 -6.11
N ILE A 103 21.92 23.53 -5.41
CA ILE A 103 21.83 23.57 -3.95
C ILE A 103 20.48 24.19 -3.59
N VAL A 104 19.58 23.38 -3.07
CA VAL A 104 18.29 23.83 -2.57
C VAL A 104 18.42 24.23 -1.11
N ARG A 105 18.39 25.53 -0.83
CA ARG A 105 18.33 26.06 0.53
C ARG A 105 16.90 26.46 0.84
N ARG A 106 16.38 25.99 1.98
CA ARG A 106 15.05 26.36 2.46
C ARG A 106 15.20 27.18 3.72
N GLU A 107 14.75 28.42 3.63
CA GLU A 107 14.60 29.25 4.83
C GLU A 107 13.43 28.69 5.67
N PRO A 108 13.54 28.74 7.02
CA PRO A 108 12.40 28.42 7.88
C PRO A 108 11.25 29.34 7.49
N ALA A 109 10.05 28.77 7.27
CA ALA A 109 8.87 29.58 7.05
C ALA A 109 8.75 30.60 8.19
N PRO A 110 8.60 31.92 7.90
CA PRO A 110 8.40 32.89 8.95
C PRO A 110 7.21 32.47 9.80
N ALA A 111 7.40 32.44 11.13
CA ALA A 111 6.31 32.18 12.06
C ALA A 111 5.14 33.11 11.69
N VAL A 112 3.99 32.53 11.38
CA VAL A 112 2.80 33.31 11.00
C VAL A 112 2.45 34.16 12.20
N ALA A 113 2.87 35.44 12.17
CA ALA A 113 2.39 36.43 13.11
C ALA A 113 0.87 36.50 12.93
N GLN A 114 0.14 36.20 13.98
CA GLN A 114 -1.30 36.38 14.03
C GLN A 114 -1.60 37.85 13.71
N VAL A 115 -2.05 38.11 12.50
CA VAL A 115 -2.55 39.44 12.11
C VAL A 115 -3.92 39.57 12.77
N PRO A 116 -4.13 40.58 13.64
CA PRO A 116 -5.46 40.84 14.20
C PRO A 116 -6.43 41.17 13.08
N PRO A 117 -7.72 40.79 13.18
CA PRO A 117 -8.69 41.10 12.13
C PRO A 117 -8.90 42.61 11.99
N GLN A 118 -8.50 43.18 10.84
CA GLN A 118 -8.83 44.54 10.50
C GLN A 118 -10.24 44.61 9.89
N PRO A 119 -11.07 45.60 10.26
CA PRO A 119 -12.40 45.77 9.68
C PRO A 119 -12.31 46.28 8.24
N SER A 120 -13.03 45.61 7.36
CA SER A 120 -13.17 45.93 5.95
C SER A 120 -13.83 47.28 5.72
N ARG A 121 -13.16 48.20 4.99
CA ARG A 121 -13.78 49.36 4.34
C ARG A 121 -13.09 49.68 3.02
N GLY A 122 -13.91 49.72 1.92
CA GLY A 122 -13.67 50.50 0.73
C GLY A 122 -13.43 49.73 -0.57
N PRO A 123 -13.78 50.33 -1.72
CA PRO A 123 -14.14 49.64 -2.94
C PRO A 123 -12.93 49.25 -3.82
N PHE A 124 -13.14 48.23 -4.64
CA PHE A 124 -12.19 47.59 -5.55
C PHE A 124 -11.45 48.54 -6.51
N PRO A 125 -10.15 48.28 -6.75
CA PRO A 125 -9.55 48.54 -8.05
C PRO A 125 -9.28 47.22 -8.81
N ALA A 126 -9.42 47.34 -10.14
CA ALA A 126 -9.35 46.26 -11.11
C ALA A 126 -8.07 45.43 -11.04
N ALA A 127 -8.23 44.12 -11.19
CA ALA A 127 -7.19 43.13 -11.20
C ALA A 127 -6.22 43.29 -12.37
N ALA A 128 -4.97 43.55 -12.06
CA ALA A 128 -3.85 43.27 -12.96
C ALA A 128 -3.57 41.77 -12.94
N HIS A 129 -3.93 41.08 -14.03
CA HIS A 129 -3.61 39.66 -14.20
C HIS A 129 -2.10 39.49 -14.46
N THR A 130 -1.33 39.34 -13.41
CA THR A 130 0.03 38.81 -13.52
C THR A 130 -0.10 37.29 -13.72
N ARG A 131 0.17 36.82 -14.95
CA ARG A 131 0.35 35.41 -15.24
C ARG A 131 1.55 34.91 -14.43
N ALA A 132 1.32 34.36 -13.25
CA ALA A 132 2.30 33.51 -12.57
C ALA A 132 2.58 32.31 -13.48
N SER A 133 3.83 32.13 -13.84
CA SER A 133 4.28 31.01 -14.68
C SER A 133 3.85 29.69 -14.06
N ALA A 134 3.26 28.80 -14.85
CA ALA A 134 2.80 27.48 -14.42
C ALA A 134 3.93 26.63 -13.77
N ALA A 135 5.18 26.93 -14.10
CA ALA A 135 6.38 26.33 -13.49
C ALA A 135 6.56 26.72 -12.00
N THR A 136 6.15 27.94 -11.60
CA THR A 136 6.27 28.38 -10.19
C THR A 136 5.19 27.79 -9.30
N LEU A 137 4.06 27.35 -9.87
CA LEU A 137 2.96 26.70 -9.13
C LEU A 137 3.18 25.19 -8.92
N ALA A 138 4.02 24.54 -9.73
CA ALA A 138 4.35 23.13 -9.61
C ALA A 138 5.43 22.83 -8.53
N ALA A 139 6.23 23.83 -8.15
CA ALA A 139 7.47 23.65 -7.37
C ALA A 139 7.30 23.46 -5.86
N ALA A 140 6.08 23.47 -5.28
CA ALA A 140 5.91 23.52 -3.83
C ALA A 140 4.89 22.55 -3.23
N ARG A 141 4.49 21.50 -3.94
CA ARG A 141 3.53 20.54 -3.36
C ARG A 141 4.27 19.33 -2.81
N THR A 142 4.15 19.13 -1.51
CA THR A 142 4.61 17.89 -0.85
C THR A 142 3.40 17.05 -0.51
N SER A 143 3.45 15.76 -0.83
CA SER A 143 2.46 14.77 -0.41
C SER A 143 3.10 13.90 0.66
N ILE A 144 2.45 13.81 1.82
CA ILE A 144 2.94 13.08 2.98
C ILE A 144 1.98 11.93 3.27
N GLY A 145 2.48 10.69 3.20
CA GLY A 145 1.76 9.51 3.67
C GLY A 145 2.22 9.13 5.07
N PHE A 146 1.29 8.94 5.98
CA PHE A 146 1.55 8.26 7.26
C PHE A 146 1.06 6.83 7.16
N PHE A 147 1.93 5.87 7.38
CA PHE A 147 1.57 4.47 7.55
C PHE A 147 1.73 4.11 9.03
N LEU A 148 0.62 3.80 9.68
CA LEU A 148 0.59 3.34 11.07
C LEU A 148 0.38 1.83 11.07
N ASP A 149 1.41 1.08 11.43
CA ASP A 149 1.38 -0.39 11.43
C ASP A 149 0.58 -0.91 12.62
N ASP A 150 -0.73 -0.94 12.48
CA ASP A 150 -1.67 -1.36 13.52
C ASP A 150 -1.69 -2.88 13.75
N ALA A 151 -0.95 -3.63 12.93
CA ALA A 151 -0.84 -5.07 13.04
C ALA A 151 0.38 -5.51 13.89
N ASN A 152 1.53 -4.84 13.73
CA ASN A 152 2.79 -5.23 14.40
C ASN A 152 3.19 -4.27 15.54
N THR A 153 2.34 -3.32 15.88
CA THR A 153 2.61 -2.32 16.93
C THR A 153 1.72 -2.59 18.13
N THR A 154 2.27 -2.47 19.32
CA THR A 154 1.49 -2.61 20.57
C THR A 154 0.41 -1.52 20.66
N VAL A 155 -0.62 -1.75 21.46
CA VAL A 155 -1.71 -0.76 21.65
C VAL A 155 -1.15 0.57 22.16
N ALA A 156 -0.21 0.52 23.11
CA ALA A 156 0.37 1.72 23.72
C ALA A 156 1.21 2.51 22.70
N ASP A 157 2.09 1.83 21.97
CA ASP A 157 3.00 2.45 21.01
C ASP A 157 2.26 3.00 19.80
N LEU A 158 1.23 2.29 19.33
CA LEU A 158 0.35 2.78 18.28
C LEU A 158 -0.39 4.06 18.68
N ILE A 159 -0.87 4.13 19.94
CA ILE A 159 -1.48 5.34 20.49
C ILE A 159 -0.46 6.50 20.49
N HIS A 160 0.76 6.25 20.93
CA HIS A 160 1.81 7.27 20.95
C HIS A 160 2.17 7.75 19.53
N ALA A 161 2.32 6.83 18.58
CA ALA A 161 2.59 7.18 17.18
C ALA A 161 1.41 7.98 16.58
N ARG A 162 0.18 7.52 16.77
CA ARG A 162 -1.05 8.20 16.36
C ARG A 162 -1.14 9.61 16.91
N ASP A 163 -0.90 9.77 18.21
CA ASP A 163 -0.96 11.07 18.89
C ASP A 163 0.15 12.02 18.41
N GLY A 164 1.28 11.45 18.00
CA GLY A 164 2.33 12.18 17.30
C GLY A 164 1.85 12.75 15.97
N VAL A 165 1.17 11.95 15.14
CA VAL A 165 0.59 12.38 13.86
C VAL A 165 -0.56 13.37 14.09
N LEU A 166 -1.43 13.15 15.10
CA LEU A 166 -2.47 14.12 15.49
C LEU A 166 -1.87 15.48 15.85
N SER A 167 -0.77 15.49 16.60
CA SER A 167 -0.04 16.73 16.93
C SER A 167 0.51 17.43 15.68
N PHE A 168 0.99 16.69 14.69
CA PHE A 168 1.46 17.23 13.42
C PHE A 168 0.30 17.88 12.64
N VAL A 169 -0.82 17.18 12.48
CA VAL A 169 -2.02 17.69 11.81
C VAL A 169 -2.58 18.91 12.53
N GLY A 170 -2.69 18.87 13.87
CA GLY A 170 -3.22 19.95 14.71
C GLY A 170 -2.33 21.21 14.74
N SER A 171 -1.03 21.10 14.39
CA SER A 171 -0.15 22.26 14.26
C SER A 171 -0.40 23.07 12.98
N GLY A 172 -1.30 22.58 12.11
CA GLY A 172 -1.62 23.16 10.82
C GLY A 172 -0.75 22.60 9.69
N LEU A 173 -1.40 22.17 8.62
CA LEU A 173 -0.70 21.69 7.43
C LEU A 173 -0.09 22.88 6.66
N PRO A 174 1.19 22.82 6.28
CA PRO A 174 1.79 23.87 5.46
C PRO A 174 1.03 24.09 4.14
N SER A 175 1.10 25.31 3.61
CA SER A 175 0.39 25.68 2.37
C SER A 175 0.82 24.80 1.21
N GLY A 176 -0.14 24.08 0.61
CA GLY A 176 0.09 23.23 -0.57
C GLY A 176 0.39 21.77 -0.24
N GLU A 177 0.58 21.41 1.01
CA GLU A 177 0.73 20.01 1.43
C GLU A 177 -0.61 19.28 1.48
N GLN A 178 -0.57 17.98 1.20
CA GLN A 178 -1.69 17.06 1.39
C GLN A 178 -1.19 15.83 2.13
N VAL A 179 -2.05 15.28 2.98
CA VAL A 179 -1.72 14.18 3.87
C VAL A 179 -2.67 13.02 3.67
N ALA A 180 -2.15 11.80 3.69
CA ALA A 180 -2.92 10.57 3.79
C ALA A 180 -2.50 9.80 5.05
N VAL A 181 -3.43 9.02 5.59
CA VAL A 181 -3.17 8.06 6.66
C VAL A 181 -3.59 6.69 6.16
N ALA A 182 -2.72 5.71 6.32
CA ALA A 182 -3.00 4.31 6.00
C ALA A 182 -2.60 3.41 7.18
N THR A 183 -3.31 2.31 7.33
CA THR A 183 -3.03 1.27 8.34
C THR A 183 -3.04 -0.10 7.69
N GLY A 184 -2.44 -1.08 8.31
CA GLY A 184 -2.43 -2.48 7.84
C GLY A 184 -3.82 -3.09 7.75
N SER A 185 -4.74 -2.71 8.64
CA SER A 185 -6.13 -3.15 8.67
C SER A 185 -7.08 -2.31 7.80
N SER A 186 -6.62 -1.18 7.27
CA SER A 186 -7.41 -0.12 6.62
C SER A 186 -8.36 0.65 7.54
N TYR A 187 -8.48 0.31 8.82
CA TYR A 187 -9.26 1.09 9.78
C TYR A 187 -8.54 2.42 10.10
N GLY A 188 -9.29 3.52 10.01
CA GLY A 188 -8.72 4.86 10.17
C GLY A 188 -7.90 5.34 8.98
N SER A 189 -7.88 4.57 7.87
CA SER A 189 -7.24 5.01 6.63
C SER A 189 -8.07 6.09 5.94
N ILE A 190 -7.37 7.10 5.41
CA ILE A 190 -7.95 8.17 4.60
C ILE A 190 -6.98 8.54 3.48
N GLY A 191 -7.50 8.72 2.27
CA GLY A 191 -6.74 9.18 1.11
C GLY A 191 -6.24 10.62 1.28
N PHE A 192 -5.44 11.08 0.31
CA PHE A 192 -4.81 12.40 0.37
C PHE A 192 -5.82 13.54 0.44
N THR A 193 -5.78 14.27 1.55
CA THR A 193 -6.65 15.43 1.83
C THR A 193 -5.85 16.59 2.43
N ARG A 194 -6.42 17.78 2.40
CA ARG A 194 -5.95 18.99 3.10
C ARG A 194 -6.84 19.35 4.27
N ASN A 195 -7.92 18.62 4.45
CA ASN A 195 -8.86 18.85 5.54
C ASN A 195 -8.33 18.22 6.83
N ALA A 196 -7.86 19.04 7.75
CA ALA A 196 -7.35 18.59 9.04
C ALA A 196 -8.43 17.86 9.87
N GLY A 197 -9.69 18.29 9.77
CA GLY A 197 -10.80 17.64 10.50
C GLY A 197 -11.06 16.21 10.05
N ASP A 198 -10.96 15.94 8.74
CA ASP A 198 -11.11 14.58 8.20
C ASP A 198 -9.94 13.68 8.64
N LEU A 199 -8.71 14.23 8.64
CA LEU A 199 -7.52 13.53 9.12
C LEU A 199 -7.61 13.20 10.61
N GLU A 200 -8.05 14.16 11.43
CA GLU A 200 -8.25 13.94 12.87
C GLU A 200 -9.31 12.86 13.14
N ALA A 201 -10.41 12.88 12.40
CA ALA A 201 -11.46 11.88 12.53
C ALA A 201 -10.95 10.48 12.17
N ALA A 202 -10.21 10.37 11.07
CA ALA A 202 -9.59 9.12 10.65
C ALA A 202 -8.58 8.60 11.69
N LEU A 203 -7.65 9.46 12.14
CA LEU A 203 -6.66 9.10 13.15
C LEU A 203 -7.29 8.64 14.47
N LYS A 204 -8.36 9.29 14.93
CA LYS A 204 -9.09 8.88 16.17
C LYS A 204 -9.70 7.49 16.05
N SER A 205 -9.97 6.98 14.86
CA SER A 205 -10.49 5.63 14.64
C SER A 205 -9.40 4.56 14.50
N VAL A 206 -8.12 4.94 14.40
CA VAL A 206 -7.00 4.00 14.36
C VAL A 206 -6.91 3.23 15.68
N ALA A 207 -6.93 1.91 15.59
CA ALA A 207 -6.81 0.98 16.72
C ALA A 207 -5.91 -0.20 16.34
N ALA A 208 -5.22 -0.78 17.31
CA ALA A 208 -4.38 -1.93 17.09
C ALA A 208 -5.21 -3.18 16.73
N HIS A 209 -4.74 -3.93 15.75
CA HIS A 209 -5.34 -5.18 15.27
C HIS A 209 -4.30 -6.31 15.21
N PRO A 210 -3.57 -6.58 16.30
CA PRO A 210 -2.58 -7.64 16.28
C PRO A 210 -3.25 -9.00 16.06
N LEU A 211 -2.57 -9.89 15.36
CA LEU A 211 -2.94 -11.29 15.36
C LEU A 211 -2.49 -11.88 16.71
N VAL A 212 -3.42 -12.00 17.63
CA VAL A 212 -3.13 -12.57 18.95
C VAL A 212 -2.97 -14.08 18.80
N ALA A 213 -1.75 -14.57 18.95
CA ALA A 213 -1.51 -15.95 19.26
C ALA A 213 -1.51 -16.09 20.78
N GLY A 214 -2.61 -16.55 21.34
CA GLY A 214 -2.69 -16.97 22.76
C GLY A 214 -2.05 -18.33 22.92
N GLY A 215 -0.75 -18.44 22.68
CA GLY A 215 -0.03 -19.71 22.74
C GLY A 215 0.39 -20.09 24.17
N CYS A 216 0.62 -21.34 24.36
CA CYS A 216 1.21 -21.87 25.60
C CYS A 216 2.38 -22.82 25.26
N PRO A 217 3.63 -22.42 25.55
CA PRO A 217 4.04 -21.15 26.17
C PRO A 217 3.89 -19.97 25.20
N PRO A 218 3.88 -18.71 25.70
CA PRO A 218 3.89 -17.56 24.83
C PRO A 218 5.18 -17.49 24.01
N LEU A 219 5.04 -17.27 22.70
CA LEU A 219 6.15 -17.15 21.76
C LEU A 219 5.98 -15.88 20.96
N THR A 220 7.06 -15.14 20.76
CA THR A 220 7.09 -14.08 19.75
C THR A 220 7.26 -14.67 18.35
N GLY A 221 6.93 -13.90 17.31
CA GLY A 221 7.17 -14.33 15.93
C GLY A 221 8.65 -14.62 15.63
N PHE A 222 9.55 -13.86 16.28
CA PHE A 222 10.99 -14.04 16.14
C PHE A 222 11.49 -15.33 16.82
N GLU A 223 11.08 -15.61 18.05
CA GLU A 223 11.38 -16.85 18.76
C GLU A 223 10.86 -18.06 17.96
N ALA A 224 9.63 -17.98 17.48
CA ALA A 224 9.01 -19.01 16.66
C ALA A 224 9.80 -19.27 15.36
N MET A 225 10.24 -18.21 14.66
CA MET A 225 11.10 -18.32 13.48
C MET A 225 12.42 -19.01 13.79
N ARG A 226 13.05 -18.70 14.91
CA ARG A 226 14.33 -19.33 15.31
C ARG A 226 14.16 -20.83 15.58
N ILE A 227 13.09 -21.20 16.28
CA ILE A 227 12.77 -22.60 16.55
C ILE A 227 12.51 -23.38 15.23
N VAL A 228 11.71 -22.78 14.33
CA VAL A 228 11.27 -23.44 13.08
C VAL A 228 12.38 -23.45 12.02
N ASN A 229 12.97 -22.29 11.72
CA ASN A 229 13.88 -22.13 10.58
C ASN A 229 15.36 -22.34 10.94
N ARG A 230 15.77 -22.03 12.17
CA ARG A 230 17.17 -22.14 12.61
C ARG A 230 17.45 -23.33 13.50
N SER A 231 16.41 -24.10 13.84
CA SER A 231 16.50 -25.28 14.73
C SER A 231 17.23 -24.96 16.04
N ASP A 232 16.91 -23.79 16.63
CA ASP A 232 17.53 -23.31 17.85
C ASP A 232 17.11 -24.18 19.03
N TYR A 233 17.99 -25.14 19.38
CA TYR A 233 17.71 -26.10 20.39
C TYR A 233 17.73 -25.52 21.80
N ASP A 234 18.56 -24.55 22.06
CA ASP A 234 18.67 -23.90 23.38
C ASP A 234 17.38 -23.12 23.68
N LEU A 235 16.91 -22.31 22.73
CA LEU A 235 15.64 -21.59 22.85
C LEU A 235 14.46 -22.58 22.96
N LEU A 236 14.43 -23.63 22.12
CA LEU A 236 13.40 -24.65 22.17
C LEU A 236 13.32 -25.31 23.54
N THR A 237 14.49 -25.64 24.14
CA THR A 237 14.57 -26.29 25.46
C THR A 237 14.12 -25.33 26.58
N ALA A 238 14.53 -24.03 26.50
CA ALA A 238 14.09 -23.03 27.46
C ALA A 238 12.56 -22.84 27.43
N LYS A 239 11.98 -22.75 26.23
CA LYS A 239 10.52 -22.65 26.07
C LYS A 239 9.78 -23.92 26.43
N ALA A 240 10.39 -25.09 26.26
CA ALA A 240 9.82 -26.34 26.74
C ALA A 240 9.82 -26.46 28.27
N ASP A 241 10.83 -25.89 28.95
CA ASP A 241 10.85 -25.77 30.40
C ASP A 241 9.75 -24.81 30.91
N GLU A 242 9.59 -23.65 30.27
CA GLU A 242 8.49 -22.72 30.52
C GLU A 242 7.12 -23.39 30.32
N ALA A 243 6.93 -24.14 29.21
CA ALA A 243 5.70 -24.86 28.92
C ALA A 243 5.37 -25.93 29.98
N ALA A 244 6.39 -26.58 30.51
CA ALA A 244 6.22 -27.56 31.60
C ALA A 244 5.81 -26.90 32.92
N GLN A 245 6.35 -25.70 33.21
CA GLN A 245 6.01 -24.93 34.41
C GLN A 245 4.60 -24.31 34.33
N MET A 246 4.17 -23.92 33.15
CA MET A 246 2.85 -23.28 32.90
C MET A 246 1.72 -24.31 32.70
N ASP A 247 1.99 -25.60 32.74
CA ASP A 247 1.02 -26.67 32.44
C ASP A 247 0.36 -26.51 31.06
N CYS A 248 1.18 -26.34 30.02
CA CYS A 248 0.73 -26.16 28.63
C CYS A 248 0.17 -27.43 27.97
N GLY A 249 -0.42 -28.35 28.72
CA GLY A 249 -0.95 -29.62 28.21
C GLY A 249 0.13 -30.59 27.77
N CYS A 250 1.29 -30.55 28.40
CA CYS A 250 2.35 -31.57 28.25
C CYS A 250 1.94 -32.86 28.95
N PRO A 251 2.55 -34.01 28.56
CA PRO A 251 2.23 -35.30 29.20
C PRO A 251 2.36 -35.24 30.70
N PRO A 252 1.33 -35.63 31.46
CA PRO A 252 1.31 -35.52 32.92
C PRO A 252 2.21 -36.54 33.60
N GLY A 253 2.61 -36.26 34.85
CA GLY A 253 3.28 -37.19 35.72
C GLY A 253 4.81 -37.27 35.60
N LEU A 254 5.40 -36.37 34.81
CA LEU A 254 6.85 -36.22 34.69
C LEU A 254 7.34 -35.02 35.51
N ALA A 255 8.55 -35.07 36.03
CA ALA A 255 9.18 -33.99 36.78
C ALA A 255 10.63 -33.76 36.33
N GLY A 256 11.11 -32.53 36.49
CA GLY A 256 12.48 -32.16 36.13
C GLY A 256 12.77 -32.26 34.63
N PRO A 257 13.97 -32.72 34.23
CA PRO A 257 14.38 -32.72 32.81
C PRO A 257 13.50 -33.56 31.88
N ASP A 258 12.77 -34.54 32.41
CA ASP A 258 11.88 -35.40 31.60
C ASP A 258 10.56 -34.67 31.26
N SER A 259 10.06 -33.80 32.13
CA SER A 259 8.90 -32.92 31.81
C SER A 259 9.24 -31.93 30.71
N THR A 260 10.42 -31.28 30.75
CA THR A 260 10.92 -30.40 29.71
C THR A 260 10.98 -31.11 28.35
N LYS A 261 11.58 -32.31 28.30
CA LYS A 261 11.65 -33.11 27.06
C LYS A 261 10.27 -33.46 26.50
N ALA A 262 9.33 -33.79 27.38
CA ALA A 262 7.96 -34.12 26.98
C ALA A 262 7.19 -32.94 26.38
N CYS A 263 7.56 -31.70 26.72
CA CYS A 263 6.97 -30.48 26.19
C CYS A 263 7.55 -30.05 24.82
N ILE A 264 8.71 -30.55 24.39
CA ILE A 264 9.35 -30.17 23.13
C ILE A 264 8.42 -30.29 21.91
N PRO A 265 7.65 -31.38 21.71
CA PRO A 265 6.73 -31.48 20.57
C PRO A 265 5.66 -30.39 20.59
N ARG A 266 5.10 -30.06 21.76
CA ARG A 266 4.09 -29.02 21.95
C ARG A 266 4.63 -27.64 21.57
N VAL A 267 5.83 -27.29 22.05
CA VAL A 267 6.47 -26.01 21.73
C VAL A 267 6.80 -25.90 20.23
N ARG A 268 7.19 -26.98 19.58
CA ARG A 268 7.41 -26.97 18.12
C ARG A 268 6.13 -26.73 17.34
N GLU A 269 5.03 -27.35 17.74
CA GLU A 269 3.72 -27.13 17.13
C GLU A 269 3.28 -25.66 17.30
N GLU A 270 3.39 -25.14 18.52
CA GLU A 270 3.07 -23.75 18.81
C GLU A 270 3.95 -22.78 18.00
N ALA A 271 5.26 -23.04 17.95
CA ALA A 271 6.18 -22.23 17.15
C ALA A 271 5.81 -22.22 15.65
N GLN A 272 5.36 -23.35 15.08
CA GLN A 272 4.91 -23.38 13.70
C GLN A 272 3.68 -22.49 13.48
N ILE A 273 2.71 -22.54 14.39
CA ILE A 273 1.49 -21.71 14.32
C ILE A 273 1.85 -20.24 14.42
N VAL A 274 2.60 -19.85 15.46
CA VAL A 274 3.00 -18.46 15.71
C VAL A 274 3.82 -17.90 14.55
N PHE A 275 4.77 -18.68 14.03
CA PHE A 275 5.57 -18.25 12.89
C PHE A 275 4.74 -17.99 11.63
N GLN A 276 3.79 -18.87 11.31
CA GLN A 276 2.90 -18.68 10.16
C GLN A 276 1.99 -17.44 10.34
N LEU A 277 1.49 -17.23 11.55
CA LEU A 277 0.70 -16.03 11.87
C LEU A 277 1.54 -14.76 11.72
N ALA A 278 2.76 -14.72 12.24
CA ALA A 278 3.66 -13.59 12.11
C ALA A 278 4.00 -13.27 10.64
N LYS A 279 4.26 -14.31 9.82
CA LYS A 279 4.46 -14.14 8.37
C LYS A 279 3.24 -13.54 7.68
N GLN A 280 2.04 -14.07 7.97
CA GLN A 280 0.80 -13.53 7.40
C GLN A 280 0.57 -12.07 7.81
N GLN A 281 0.91 -11.73 9.04
CA GLN A 281 0.80 -10.36 9.56
C GLN A 281 1.74 -9.42 8.82
N THR A 282 3.01 -9.78 8.69
CA THR A 282 3.98 -9.01 7.91
C THR A 282 3.54 -8.86 6.45
N GLN A 283 3.07 -9.93 5.80
CA GLN A 283 2.59 -9.86 4.42
C GLN A 283 1.46 -8.82 4.27
N ARG A 284 0.51 -8.79 5.20
CA ARG A 284 -0.58 -7.79 5.19
C ARG A 284 -0.07 -6.36 5.32
N THR A 285 0.87 -6.14 6.24
CA THR A 285 1.51 -4.84 6.42
C THR A 285 2.18 -4.39 5.12
N LEU A 286 2.96 -5.27 4.47
CA LEU A 286 3.62 -4.96 3.20
C LEU A 286 2.62 -4.69 2.07
N ASP A 287 1.52 -5.45 1.97
CA ASP A 287 0.47 -5.27 0.96
C ASP A 287 -0.28 -3.93 1.15
N ALA A 288 -0.63 -3.60 2.40
CA ALA A 288 -1.27 -2.32 2.72
C ALA A 288 -0.33 -1.14 2.46
N PHE A 289 0.95 -1.29 2.79
CA PHE A 289 1.97 -0.29 2.50
C PHE A 289 2.18 -0.10 0.99
N ALA A 290 2.16 -1.18 0.20
CA ALA A 290 2.21 -1.12 -1.28
C ALA A 290 1.08 -0.24 -1.85
N THR A 291 -0.12 -0.33 -1.25
CA THR A 291 -1.27 0.47 -1.65
C THR A 291 -1.02 1.96 -1.42
N LEU A 292 -0.50 2.35 -0.24
CA LEU A 292 -0.14 3.74 0.04
C LEU A 292 0.95 4.26 -0.91
N LEU A 293 1.98 3.46 -1.19
CA LEU A 293 3.03 3.84 -2.15
C LEU A 293 2.47 4.04 -3.56
N THR A 294 1.53 3.20 -3.98
CA THR A 294 0.86 3.31 -5.27
C THR A 294 0.06 4.61 -5.39
N ASP A 295 -0.70 4.97 -4.37
CA ASP A 295 -1.42 6.24 -4.27
C ASP A 295 -0.47 7.45 -4.33
N LEU A 296 0.60 7.37 -3.54
CA LEU A 296 1.58 8.46 -3.44
C LEU A 296 2.35 8.66 -4.75
N ALA A 297 2.62 7.57 -5.50
CA ALA A 297 3.30 7.62 -6.79
C ALA A 297 2.58 8.51 -7.83
N GLN A 298 1.26 8.72 -7.66
CA GLN A 298 0.43 9.54 -8.55
C GLN A 298 0.47 11.02 -8.21
N ARG A 299 1.00 11.38 -7.06
CA ARG A 299 0.98 12.77 -6.61
C ARG A 299 2.11 13.57 -7.25
N PRO A 300 1.83 14.79 -7.70
CA PRO A 300 2.86 15.68 -8.21
C PRO A 300 3.73 16.22 -7.06
N GLY A 301 4.97 16.55 -7.37
CA GLY A 301 5.89 17.16 -6.42
C GLY A 301 6.63 16.17 -5.53
N LYS A 302 7.04 16.60 -4.33
CA LYS A 302 7.80 15.75 -3.40
C LYS A 302 6.87 14.77 -2.69
N ARG A 303 7.34 13.54 -2.54
CA ARG A 303 6.60 12.40 -1.99
C ARG A 303 7.37 11.81 -0.82
N VAL A 304 6.77 11.87 0.35
CA VAL A 304 7.38 11.41 1.60
C VAL A 304 6.40 10.49 2.32
N VAL A 305 6.91 9.39 2.86
CA VAL A 305 6.16 8.51 3.76
C VAL A 305 6.86 8.48 5.11
N VAL A 306 6.07 8.46 6.18
CA VAL A 306 6.53 8.08 7.52
C VAL A 306 5.86 6.76 7.87
N PHE A 307 6.67 5.70 7.94
CA PHE A 307 6.26 4.37 8.35
C PHE A 307 6.53 4.22 9.85
N ALA A 308 5.47 4.20 10.67
CA ALA A 308 5.56 4.04 12.12
C ALA A 308 5.18 2.60 12.51
N SER A 309 6.09 1.89 13.18
CA SER A 309 5.92 0.49 13.59
C SER A 309 6.89 0.15 14.73
N ASP A 310 6.56 -0.88 15.52
CA ASP A 310 7.51 -1.51 16.45
C ASP A 310 8.49 -2.46 15.72
N GLY A 311 8.35 -2.54 14.39
CA GLY A 311 9.03 -3.48 13.53
C GLY A 311 8.19 -4.72 13.23
N PHE A 312 8.65 -5.51 12.30
CA PHE A 312 7.96 -6.73 11.84
C PHE A 312 8.96 -7.82 11.48
N LEU A 313 8.50 -9.05 11.55
CA LEU A 313 9.30 -10.22 11.20
C LEU A 313 9.53 -10.28 9.68
N LEU A 314 10.74 -9.98 9.23
CA LEU A 314 11.14 -10.12 7.84
C LEU A 314 12.01 -11.37 7.68
N ASP A 315 11.39 -12.50 7.32
CA ASP A 315 12.10 -13.72 7.00
C ASP A 315 12.56 -13.78 5.53
N PHE A 316 13.26 -14.84 5.17
CA PHE A 316 13.81 -15.03 3.82
C PHE A 316 12.73 -15.02 2.73
N ASP A 317 11.54 -15.59 3.01
CA ASP A 317 10.46 -15.70 2.04
C ASP A 317 9.80 -14.34 1.73
N LEU A 318 9.78 -13.43 2.71
CA LEU A 318 9.20 -12.10 2.59
C LEU A 318 10.18 -11.03 2.09
N ARG A 319 11.48 -11.35 2.06
CA ARG A 319 12.50 -10.43 1.56
C ARG A 319 12.24 -9.95 0.13
N PRO A 320 11.87 -10.80 -0.84
CA PRO A 320 11.55 -10.35 -2.19
C PRO A 320 10.38 -9.35 -2.25
N GLU A 321 9.40 -9.46 -1.36
CA GLU A 321 8.27 -8.51 -1.31
C GLU A 321 8.73 -7.14 -0.81
N MET A 322 9.58 -7.11 0.22
CA MET A 322 10.22 -5.88 0.68
C MET A 322 11.07 -5.23 -0.42
N ASP A 323 11.87 -6.00 -1.14
CA ASP A 323 12.71 -5.51 -2.23
C ASP A 323 11.88 -4.92 -3.39
N LYS A 324 10.70 -5.48 -3.67
CA LYS A 324 9.73 -4.91 -4.63
C LYS A 324 9.21 -3.55 -4.16
N LEU A 325 8.89 -3.40 -2.87
CA LEU A 325 8.42 -2.13 -2.30
C LEU A 325 9.50 -1.05 -2.37
N ILE A 326 10.73 -1.39 -2.00
CA ILE A 326 11.89 -0.49 -2.13
C ILE A 326 12.07 -0.07 -3.60
N THR A 327 12.08 -1.03 -4.51
CA THR A 327 12.19 -0.77 -5.95
C THR A 327 11.07 0.13 -6.45
N GLY A 328 9.84 -0.11 -5.99
CA GLY A 328 8.68 0.69 -6.34
C GLY A 328 8.79 2.12 -5.83
N ALA A 329 9.20 2.30 -4.57
CA ALA A 329 9.40 3.62 -4.00
C ALA A 329 10.51 4.40 -4.74
N LEU A 330 11.64 3.76 -5.05
CA LEU A 330 12.72 4.35 -5.85
C LEU A 330 12.22 4.79 -7.23
N ARG A 331 11.49 3.92 -7.94
CA ARG A 331 10.92 4.21 -9.26
C ARG A 331 9.97 5.41 -9.22
N ALA A 332 9.20 5.53 -8.16
CA ALA A 332 8.25 6.63 -7.97
C ALA A 332 8.88 7.89 -7.35
N GLY A 333 10.17 7.90 -7.03
CA GLY A 333 10.82 9.00 -6.31
C GLY A 333 10.20 9.28 -4.95
N ILE A 334 9.77 8.22 -4.24
CA ILE A 334 9.20 8.31 -2.90
C ILE A 334 10.30 8.09 -1.87
N VAL A 335 10.46 9.03 -0.95
CA VAL A 335 11.33 8.88 0.21
C VAL A 335 10.53 8.26 1.35
N VAL A 336 10.95 7.09 1.81
CA VAL A 336 10.34 6.44 2.96
C VAL A 336 11.20 6.70 4.19
N ASN A 337 10.64 7.37 5.17
CA ASN A 337 11.19 7.50 6.50
C ASN A 337 10.56 6.46 7.42
N ALA A 338 11.31 5.92 8.36
CA ALA A 338 10.80 4.98 9.35
C ALA A 338 10.85 5.61 10.75
N LEU A 339 9.83 5.34 11.54
CA LEU A 339 9.70 5.75 12.93
C LEU A 339 9.54 4.49 13.78
N ASP A 340 10.50 4.25 14.68
CA ASP A 340 10.37 3.25 15.72
C ASP A 340 9.34 3.72 16.76
N ALA A 341 8.18 3.10 16.77
CA ALA A 341 7.08 3.48 17.65
C ALA A 341 7.30 3.04 19.11
N LYS A 342 8.12 2.01 19.36
CA LYS A 342 8.53 1.57 20.69
C LYS A 342 9.24 2.66 21.50
N GLY A 343 10.01 3.50 20.80
CA GLY A 343 10.84 4.50 21.46
C GLY A 343 11.99 3.88 22.29
N VAL A 344 12.16 4.37 23.51
CA VAL A 344 13.06 3.79 24.51
C VAL A 344 12.21 2.99 25.49
N ALA A 345 11.98 1.73 25.20
CA ALA A 345 11.38 0.82 26.15
C ALA A 345 12.46 0.36 27.16
N PRO A 346 12.17 0.32 28.47
CA PRO A 346 13.00 -0.44 29.38
C PRO A 346 12.99 -1.90 28.93
N GLU A 347 14.14 -2.57 28.97
CA GLU A 347 14.17 -4.01 28.69
C GLU A 347 13.16 -4.70 29.64
N SER A 348 12.23 -5.50 29.10
CA SER A 348 11.16 -6.12 29.87
C SER A 348 11.68 -6.95 31.03
N SER A 349 12.87 -7.50 30.89
CA SER A 349 13.62 -8.22 31.92
C SER A 349 14.05 -7.37 33.13
N TYR A 350 14.02 -6.03 33.02
CA TYR A 350 14.29 -5.11 34.14
C TYR A 350 13.05 -4.35 34.60
N ASP A 351 11.92 -4.52 33.93
CA ASP A 351 10.66 -3.91 34.32
C ASP A 351 10.04 -4.65 35.50
N VAL A 352 10.23 -4.09 36.71
CA VAL A 352 9.66 -4.63 37.95
C VAL A 352 8.14 -4.68 37.96
N SER A 353 7.47 -4.04 37.03
CA SER A 353 6.02 -4.09 36.85
C SER A 353 5.57 -5.24 35.92
N SER A 354 6.48 -5.89 35.24
CA SER A 354 6.19 -7.03 34.39
C SER A 354 5.81 -8.26 35.24
N PRO A 355 4.71 -8.96 34.92
CA PRO A 355 4.32 -10.20 35.64
C PRO A 355 5.41 -11.29 35.61
N ASP A 356 6.32 -11.23 34.65
CA ASP A 356 7.38 -12.23 34.44
C ASP A 356 8.63 -12.03 35.31
N ASN A 357 8.69 -10.94 36.08
CA ASN A 357 9.88 -10.55 36.85
C ASN A 357 10.17 -11.43 38.10
N GLY A 358 9.43 -12.51 38.30
CA GLY A 358 9.61 -13.39 39.48
C GLY A 358 9.76 -14.87 39.19
N GLN A 359 9.56 -15.33 37.96
CA GLN A 359 9.50 -16.76 37.64
C GLN A 359 10.61 -17.29 36.72
N GLY A 360 11.53 -16.43 36.28
CA GLY A 360 12.69 -16.88 35.51
C GLY A 360 13.60 -17.76 36.37
N GLY A 361 13.48 -19.08 36.22
CA GLY A 361 14.38 -20.03 36.86
C GLY A 361 15.84 -19.67 36.54
N ARG A 362 16.74 -20.14 37.40
CA ARG A 362 18.20 -19.83 37.44
C ARG A 362 18.96 -19.82 36.09
N PHE A 363 18.36 -20.20 34.98
CA PHE A 363 18.96 -20.27 33.64
C PHE A 363 18.24 -19.38 32.58
N GLY A 364 17.04 -18.87 32.86
CA GLY A 364 16.20 -18.21 31.86
C GLY A 364 16.54 -16.72 31.59
N GLY A 365 16.99 -15.97 32.60
CA GLY A 365 17.13 -14.53 32.50
C GLY A 365 18.16 -14.08 31.45
N GLY A 366 19.29 -14.76 31.32
CA GLY A 366 20.32 -14.41 30.32
C GLY A 366 19.90 -14.74 28.88
N ILE A 367 19.08 -15.77 28.68
CA ILE A 367 18.54 -16.12 27.37
C ILE A 367 17.46 -15.12 26.98
N ALA A 368 16.55 -14.78 27.88
CA ALA A 368 15.48 -13.82 27.63
C ALA A 368 16.01 -12.43 27.21
N ILE A 369 16.99 -11.89 27.91
CA ILE A 369 17.64 -10.61 27.57
C ILE A 369 18.27 -10.67 26.17
N LYS A 370 19.02 -11.73 25.89
CA LYS A 370 19.65 -11.91 24.58
C LYS A 370 18.60 -12.00 23.46
N GLU A 371 17.51 -12.71 23.70
CA GLU A 371 16.43 -12.87 22.74
C GLU A 371 15.73 -11.54 22.45
N GLU A 372 15.39 -10.79 23.48
CA GLU A 372 14.76 -9.48 23.34
C GLU A 372 15.66 -8.50 22.55
N MET A 373 16.95 -8.44 22.87
CA MET A 373 17.90 -7.61 22.09
C MET A 373 18.00 -8.06 20.63
N MET A 374 18.04 -9.35 20.35
CA MET A 374 18.11 -9.87 18.99
C MET A 374 16.82 -9.62 18.22
N GLU A 375 15.67 -9.74 18.87
CA GLU A 375 14.37 -9.44 18.28
C GLU A 375 14.24 -7.95 17.94
N GLN A 376 14.59 -7.06 18.84
CA GLN A 376 14.61 -5.61 18.58
C GLN A 376 15.48 -5.26 17.39
N PHE A 377 16.69 -5.85 17.32
CA PHE A 377 17.59 -5.64 16.19
C PHE A 377 17.01 -6.13 14.87
N GLN A 378 16.40 -7.32 14.85
CA GLN A 378 15.83 -7.92 13.64
C GLN A 378 14.57 -7.19 13.17
N ASN A 379 13.69 -6.82 14.09
CA ASN A 379 12.45 -6.11 13.77
C ASN A 379 12.75 -4.69 13.27
N GLY A 380 13.73 -4.01 13.86
CA GLY A 380 14.19 -2.69 13.42
C GLY A 380 14.98 -2.72 12.10
N ALA A 381 15.62 -3.85 11.77
CA ALA A 381 16.40 -3.98 10.54
C ALA A 381 15.56 -3.79 9.28
N GLY A 382 14.33 -4.32 9.24
CA GLY A 382 13.39 -4.11 8.13
C GLY A 382 13.02 -2.64 7.92
N LEU A 383 12.75 -1.92 9.02
CA LEU A 383 12.44 -0.48 8.99
C LEU A 383 13.63 0.35 8.51
N SER A 384 14.82 0.07 9.06
CA SER A 384 16.05 0.79 8.69
C SER A 384 16.41 0.56 7.23
N ASP A 385 16.26 -0.65 6.73
CA ASP A 385 16.54 -1.01 5.35
C ASP A 385 15.58 -0.32 4.37
N LEU A 386 14.28 -0.31 4.68
CA LEU A 386 13.28 0.42 3.91
C LEU A 386 13.60 1.92 3.83
N ALA A 387 13.95 2.52 4.96
CA ALA A 387 14.26 3.95 5.02
C ALA A 387 15.54 4.27 4.24
N TYR A 388 16.66 3.64 4.58
CA TYR A 388 17.96 3.98 3.98
C TYR A 388 18.03 3.65 2.50
N SER A 389 17.39 2.57 2.06
CA SER A 389 17.38 2.20 0.64
C SER A 389 16.68 3.24 -0.23
N THR A 390 15.66 3.94 0.30
CA THR A 390 14.91 4.98 -0.42
C THR A 390 15.45 6.40 -0.19
N GLY A 391 16.55 6.55 0.58
CA GLY A 391 17.15 7.85 0.91
C GLY A 391 16.50 8.55 2.09
N GLY A 392 15.66 7.86 2.85
CA GLY A 392 15.02 8.36 4.06
C GLY A 392 15.86 8.22 5.31
N GLN A 393 15.23 8.44 6.45
CA GLN A 393 15.82 8.37 7.80
C GLN A 393 15.05 7.36 8.65
N PHE A 394 15.78 6.72 9.56
CA PHE A 394 15.20 5.90 10.62
C PHE A 394 15.33 6.62 11.96
N PHE A 395 14.20 7.07 12.52
CA PHE A 395 14.12 7.68 13.83
C PHE A 395 13.86 6.60 14.88
N GLN A 396 14.78 6.42 15.80
CA GLN A 396 14.74 5.39 16.84
C GLN A 396 15.34 5.90 18.16
N GLY A 397 15.07 5.16 19.23
CA GLY A 397 15.70 5.40 20.54
C GLY A 397 15.26 6.72 21.18
N SER A 398 14.01 7.14 20.99
CA SER A 398 13.44 8.34 21.59
C SER A 398 11.93 8.18 21.84
N ASN A 399 11.48 8.55 23.04
CA ASN A 399 10.06 8.58 23.38
C ASN A 399 9.35 9.86 22.88
N ASP A 400 10.09 10.84 22.35
CA ASP A 400 9.48 12.03 21.73
C ASP A 400 9.15 11.76 20.26
N LEU A 401 8.11 10.95 20.03
CA LEU A 401 7.65 10.61 18.68
C LEU A 401 7.10 11.84 17.93
N ARG A 402 6.59 12.85 18.64
CA ARG A 402 6.16 14.13 18.05
C ARG A 402 7.34 14.86 17.41
N ARG A 403 8.49 14.86 18.07
CA ARG A 403 9.73 15.39 17.49
C ARG A 403 10.15 14.55 16.27
N GLY A 404 10.13 13.22 16.39
CA GLY A 404 10.47 12.32 15.31
C GLY A 404 9.63 12.59 14.05
N ILE A 405 8.31 12.68 14.19
CA ILE A 405 7.39 12.97 13.07
C ILE A 405 7.71 14.32 12.44
N ARG A 406 7.95 15.37 13.24
CA ARG A 406 8.33 16.69 12.70
C ARG A 406 9.67 16.64 11.94
N GLU A 407 10.67 15.91 12.44
CA GLU A 407 11.97 15.77 11.79
C GLU A 407 11.87 14.97 10.48
N LEU A 408 11.08 13.89 10.46
CA LEU A 408 10.91 13.01 9.31
C LEU A 408 10.01 13.61 8.20
N THR A 409 9.12 14.53 8.55
CA THR A 409 8.27 15.24 7.59
C THR A 409 8.86 16.56 7.12
N ALA A 410 9.77 17.15 7.92
CA ALA A 410 10.38 18.42 7.58
C ALA A 410 11.28 18.28 6.35
N PRO A 411 11.14 19.17 5.37
CA PRO A 411 12.09 19.21 4.27
C PRO A 411 13.50 19.57 4.81
N PRO A 412 14.57 18.95 4.27
CA PRO A 412 15.92 19.26 4.69
C PRO A 412 16.24 20.74 4.45
N LYS A 413 16.93 21.39 5.41
CA LYS A 413 17.33 22.82 5.29
C LYS A 413 18.20 23.07 4.07
N VAL A 414 19.06 22.12 3.74
CA VAL A 414 19.90 22.12 2.55
C VAL A 414 19.86 20.74 1.92
N ALA A 415 19.54 20.67 0.63
CA ALA A 415 19.65 19.47 -0.18
C ALA A 415 20.49 19.78 -1.43
N TYR A 416 21.25 18.81 -1.87
CA TYR A 416 22.00 18.83 -3.11
C TYR A 416 21.23 18.01 -4.15
N GLU A 417 20.76 18.66 -5.20
CA GLU A 417 20.16 17.99 -6.33
C GLU A 417 21.27 17.65 -7.33
N LEU A 418 21.47 16.36 -7.54
CA LEU A 418 22.48 15.80 -8.42
C LEU A 418 21.79 15.16 -9.60
N GLY A 419 22.19 15.54 -10.82
CA GLY A 419 21.67 14.90 -12.04
C GLY A 419 22.81 14.26 -12.82
N PHE A 420 22.57 13.06 -13.36
CA PHE A 420 23.48 12.41 -14.31
C PHE A 420 22.67 11.62 -15.35
N VAL A 421 23.26 11.48 -16.54
CA VAL A 421 22.72 10.63 -17.60
C VAL A 421 23.51 9.31 -17.59
N PRO A 422 22.87 8.18 -17.30
CA PRO A 422 23.56 6.89 -17.26
C PRO A 422 24.15 6.52 -18.64
N ASN A 423 25.41 6.12 -18.68
CA ASN A 423 26.10 5.80 -19.94
C ASN A 423 25.55 4.54 -20.64
N ASP A 424 24.96 3.61 -19.88
CA ASP A 424 24.49 2.30 -20.36
C ASP A 424 23.02 2.04 -19.97
N LEU A 425 22.17 3.07 -19.96
CA LEU A 425 20.76 2.93 -19.55
C LEU A 425 20.01 2.05 -20.56
N LYS A 426 19.57 0.89 -20.10
CA LYS A 426 18.64 0.03 -20.83
C LYS A 426 17.23 0.29 -20.30
N PRO A 427 16.25 0.59 -21.14
CA PRO A 427 14.86 0.78 -20.70
C PRO A 427 14.20 -0.58 -20.47
N ASP A 428 14.64 -1.31 -19.46
CA ASP A 428 14.24 -2.67 -19.12
C ASP A 428 13.60 -2.79 -17.72
N GLY A 429 13.37 -1.64 -17.04
CA GLY A 429 12.82 -1.61 -15.70
C GLY A 429 13.76 -2.14 -14.61
N SER A 430 15.03 -2.41 -14.93
CA SER A 430 15.98 -2.94 -13.95
C SER A 430 16.34 -1.93 -12.87
N THR A 431 16.63 -2.44 -11.68
CA THR A 431 17.10 -1.61 -10.56
C THR A 431 18.61 -1.49 -10.58
N HIS A 432 19.10 -0.26 -10.59
CA HIS A 432 20.51 0.09 -10.54
C HIS A 432 20.92 0.43 -9.10
N LYS A 433 22.05 -0.10 -8.65
CA LYS A 433 22.64 0.25 -7.34
C LYS A 433 23.40 1.57 -7.46
N LEU A 434 23.02 2.52 -6.61
CA LEU A 434 23.62 3.84 -6.60
C LEU A 434 24.48 4.03 -5.35
N LYS A 435 25.67 4.56 -5.53
CA LYS A 435 26.54 4.96 -4.42
C LYS A 435 26.98 6.40 -4.63
N ILE A 436 26.57 7.27 -3.70
CA ILE A 436 27.00 8.65 -3.65
C ILE A 436 28.02 8.79 -2.52
N SER A 437 29.12 9.45 -2.78
CA SER A 437 30.16 9.76 -1.80
C SER A 437 30.60 11.20 -1.92
N VAL A 438 31.04 11.76 -0.80
CA VAL A 438 31.59 13.13 -0.70
C VAL A 438 33.00 13.05 -0.15
N VAL A 439 33.89 13.87 -0.67
CA VAL A 439 35.28 13.95 -0.20
C VAL A 439 35.32 14.50 1.21
N GLY A 440 35.93 13.75 2.13
CA GLY A 440 36.04 14.13 3.55
C GLY A 440 35.19 13.25 4.48
N HIS A 441 35.09 13.68 5.74
CA HIS A 441 34.35 12.95 6.79
C HIS A 441 32.89 13.42 6.85
N TYR A 442 32.09 13.01 5.87
CA TYR A 442 30.67 13.32 5.79
C TYR A 442 29.81 12.07 5.81
N ARG A 443 28.58 12.21 6.32
CA ARG A 443 27.50 11.22 6.13
C ARG A 443 26.60 11.70 5.00
N VAL A 444 26.42 10.88 3.99
CA VAL A 444 25.55 11.17 2.85
C VAL A 444 24.28 10.39 3.02
N GLN A 445 23.16 11.09 3.00
CA GLN A 445 21.81 10.52 2.96
C GLN A 445 21.28 10.75 1.56
N ALA A 446 21.08 9.67 0.80
CA ALA A 446 20.58 9.67 -0.57
C ALA A 446 20.04 8.27 -0.90
N PRO A 447 19.17 8.12 -1.90
CA PRO A 447 18.71 6.81 -2.36
C PRO A 447 19.89 5.90 -2.73
N HIS A 448 19.81 4.62 -2.36
CA HIS A 448 20.83 3.62 -2.69
C HIS A 448 20.63 2.98 -4.07
N GLY A 449 19.67 3.46 -4.83
CA GLY A 449 19.40 2.97 -6.17
C GLY A 449 18.38 3.83 -6.91
N TYR A 450 18.18 3.49 -8.16
CA TYR A 450 17.09 4.00 -8.99
C TYR A 450 16.62 2.88 -9.92
N THR A 451 15.46 3.04 -10.52
CA THR A 451 14.95 2.07 -11.48
C THR A 451 15.00 2.66 -12.89
N ALA A 452 15.60 1.93 -13.82
CA ALA A 452 15.60 2.29 -15.22
C ALA A 452 14.16 2.41 -15.74
N PRO A 453 13.89 3.30 -16.71
CA PRO A 453 12.59 3.36 -17.38
C PRO A 453 12.21 2.00 -17.95
N ASP A 454 10.94 1.64 -17.90
CA ASP A 454 10.42 0.46 -18.60
C ASP A 454 9.78 0.88 -19.92
N ARG A 455 9.93 0.07 -20.97
CA ARG A 455 9.25 0.35 -22.24
C ARG A 455 7.76 0.07 -22.07
N VAL A 456 6.96 1.11 -21.93
CA VAL A 456 5.50 1.00 -22.08
C VAL A 456 5.20 0.71 -23.54
N SER A 457 4.94 -0.54 -23.86
CA SER A 457 4.90 -1.03 -25.25
C SER A 457 3.62 -0.68 -26.03
N SER A 458 2.54 -0.19 -25.36
CA SER A 458 1.29 0.18 -26.05
C SER A 458 0.39 1.10 -25.23
N ALA A 459 -0.49 1.84 -25.92
CA ALA A 459 -1.56 2.62 -25.27
C ALA A 459 -2.47 1.74 -24.39
N GLU A 460 -2.66 0.49 -24.77
CA GLU A 460 -3.45 -0.50 -24.04
C GLU A 460 -2.78 -0.88 -22.71
N ALA A 461 -1.46 -1.09 -22.69
CA ALA A 461 -0.73 -1.33 -21.45
C ALA A 461 -0.79 -0.12 -20.50
N ALA A 462 -0.75 1.10 -21.02
CA ALA A 462 -0.88 2.33 -20.23
C ALA A 462 -2.28 2.47 -19.59
N LEU A 463 -3.34 2.10 -20.31
CA LEU A 463 -4.71 2.09 -19.79
C LEU A 463 -4.89 1.05 -18.68
N THR A 464 -4.43 -0.18 -18.91
CA THR A 464 -4.49 -1.26 -17.92
C THR A 464 -3.72 -0.88 -16.65
N GLU A 465 -2.58 -0.22 -16.80
CA GLU A 465 -1.78 0.27 -15.70
C GLU A 465 -2.49 1.38 -14.92
N THR A 466 -3.11 2.34 -15.63
CA THR A 466 -3.93 3.40 -15.01
C THR A 466 -5.08 2.78 -14.23
N LEU A 467 -5.77 1.79 -14.78
CA LEU A 467 -6.89 1.14 -14.13
C LEU A 467 -6.46 0.38 -12.85
N ARG A 468 -5.36 -0.36 -12.90
CA ARG A 468 -4.83 -1.07 -11.72
C ARG A 468 -4.44 -0.11 -10.60
N ARG A 469 -3.83 1.00 -10.95
CA ARG A 469 -3.47 2.07 -10.05
C ARG A 469 -4.70 2.64 -9.34
N GLU A 470 -5.73 2.99 -10.11
CA GLU A 470 -6.97 3.53 -9.55
C GLU A 470 -7.74 2.49 -8.73
N ALA A 471 -7.64 1.21 -9.09
CA ALA A 471 -8.20 0.12 -8.29
C ALA A 471 -7.49 -0.05 -6.93
N ALA A 472 -6.21 0.31 -6.85
CA ALA A 472 -5.43 0.31 -5.61
C ALA A 472 -5.55 1.63 -4.81
N SER A 473 -5.91 2.74 -5.48
CA SER A 473 -6.07 4.07 -4.88
C SER A 473 -7.29 4.15 -3.95
N HIS A 474 -7.23 5.05 -2.97
CA HIS A 474 -8.38 5.41 -2.12
C HIS A 474 -9.13 6.65 -2.62
N ASP A 475 -8.70 7.25 -3.72
CA ASP A 475 -9.31 8.46 -4.27
C ASP A 475 -10.62 8.16 -5.01
N LEU A 476 -11.55 9.11 -4.92
CA LEU A 476 -12.75 9.12 -5.73
C LEU A 476 -12.47 9.79 -7.06
N GLN A 477 -12.81 9.13 -8.17
CA GLN A 477 -12.67 9.66 -9.52
C GLN A 477 -14.04 9.71 -10.20
N ARG A 478 -14.34 10.80 -10.90
CA ARG A 478 -15.64 11.04 -11.55
C ARG A 478 -15.54 11.28 -13.06
N GLY A 479 -14.45 10.91 -13.68
CA GLY A 479 -14.26 11.04 -15.12
C GLY A 479 -15.11 10.07 -15.93
N VAL A 480 -15.37 8.87 -15.41
CA VAL A 480 -16.40 7.92 -15.86
C VAL A 480 -17.45 7.83 -14.78
N VAL A 481 -18.70 8.11 -15.13
CA VAL A 481 -19.82 8.07 -14.19
C VAL A 481 -20.52 6.73 -14.31
N PHE A 482 -20.74 6.06 -13.19
CA PHE A 482 -21.52 4.82 -13.11
C PHE A 482 -22.35 4.79 -11.83
N SER A 483 -23.41 4.00 -11.86
CA SER A 483 -24.20 3.67 -10.69
C SER A 483 -24.07 2.18 -10.36
N GLU A 484 -24.25 1.81 -9.11
CA GLU A 484 -24.05 0.47 -8.61
C GLU A 484 -25.31 -0.09 -7.97
N GLY A 485 -25.57 -1.36 -8.21
CA GLY A 485 -26.63 -2.13 -7.59
C GLY A 485 -26.16 -3.51 -7.16
N ILE A 486 -26.70 -4.05 -6.07
CA ILE A 486 -26.40 -5.40 -5.60
C ILE A 486 -27.66 -6.23 -5.69
N GLY A 487 -27.58 -7.34 -6.44
CA GLY A 487 -28.64 -8.32 -6.56
C GLY A 487 -28.22 -9.69 -6.04
N ARG A 488 -29.20 -10.50 -5.61
CA ARG A 488 -28.98 -11.91 -5.24
C ARG A 488 -29.32 -12.84 -6.39
N TYR A 489 -28.55 -13.92 -6.50
CA TYR A 489 -28.89 -15.05 -7.35
C TYR A 489 -29.39 -16.24 -6.52
N PRO A 490 -30.30 -17.07 -7.08
CA PRO A 490 -30.55 -18.40 -6.55
C PRO A 490 -29.18 -19.12 -6.50
N GLN A 491 -28.80 -19.73 -5.41
CA GLN A 491 -27.52 -20.41 -5.13
C GLN A 491 -26.48 -19.62 -4.29
N GLY A 492 -26.87 -18.51 -3.62
CA GLY A 492 -26.02 -17.84 -2.62
C GLY A 492 -24.87 -17.00 -3.19
N THR A 493 -24.82 -16.76 -4.50
CA THR A 493 -23.87 -15.83 -5.11
C THR A 493 -24.47 -14.43 -5.25
N SER A 494 -23.70 -13.40 -4.85
CA SER A 494 -24.11 -12.00 -5.05
C SER A 494 -23.62 -11.50 -6.40
N ARG A 495 -24.43 -10.67 -7.04
CA ARG A 495 -24.08 -9.96 -8.27
C ARG A 495 -24.05 -8.47 -8.04
N LEU A 496 -22.91 -7.88 -8.31
CA LEU A 496 -22.76 -6.44 -8.47
C LEU A 496 -23.22 -6.06 -9.88
N THR A 497 -24.05 -5.04 -9.98
CA THR A 497 -24.50 -4.46 -11.23
C THR A 497 -23.94 -3.05 -11.34
N LEU A 498 -23.18 -2.77 -12.40
CA LEU A 498 -22.67 -1.45 -12.73
C LEU A 498 -23.43 -0.93 -13.95
N THR A 499 -23.93 0.29 -13.87
CA THR A 499 -24.73 0.90 -14.93
C THR A 499 -24.04 2.14 -15.46
N PHE A 500 -23.82 2.22 -16.76
CA PHE A 500 -23.14 3.31 -17.45
C PHE A 500 -24.07 3.94 -18.48
N ASP A 501 -24.24 5.26 -18.43
CA ASP A 501 -24.91 6.02 -19.48
C ASP A 501 -23.98 6.17 -20.69
N PRO A 502 -24.30 5.55 -21.86
CA PRO A 502 -23.42 5.63 -23.03
C PRO A 502 -23.28 7.04 -23.60
N HIS A 503 -24.17 7.98 -23.29
CA HIS A 503 -24.06 9.38 -23.73
C HIS A 503 -23.00 10.16 -22.94
N THR A 504 -22.60 9.67 -21.78
CA THR A 504 -21.52 10.27 -20.98
C THR A 504 -20.13 9.79 -21.42
N LEU A 505 -20.07 8.72 -22.21
CA LEU A 505 -18.83 8.14 -22.72
C LEU A 505 -18.36 8.85 -23.99
N PRO A 506 -17.04 9.03 -24.20
CA PRO A 506 -16.49 9.66 -25.40
C PRO A 506 -16.43 8.68 -26.60
N LEU A 507 -17.59 8.19 -27.02
CA LEU A 507 -17.68 7.20 -28.10
C LEU A 507 -17.07 7.74 -29.40
N LEU A 508 -16.18 6.97 -30.03
CA LEU A 508 -15.64 7.26 -31.36
C LEU A 508 -16.68 6.88 -32.42
N HIS A 509 -17.19 7.87 -33.15
CA HIS A 509 -18.12 7.63 -34.26
C HIS A 509 -17.34 7.34 -35.56
N ALA A 510 -17.55 6.15 -36.13
CA ALA A 510 -17.01 5.75 -37.42
C ALA A 510 -17.91 4.69 -38.09
N ASP A 511 -18.18 4.84 -39.38
CA ASP A 511 -18.95 3.88 -40.20
C ASP A 511 -20.34 3.56 -39.62
N GLY A 512 -21.07 4.56 -39.11
CA GLY A 512 -22.39 4.40 -38.50
C GLY A 512 -22.37 3.63 -37.18
N ARG A 513 -21.21 3.53 -36.55
CA ARG A 513 -20.99 2.86 -35.26
C ARG A 513 -20.33 3.79 -34.27
N ASN A 514 -20.70 3.64 -33.00
CA ASN A 514 -20.17 4.38 -31.86
C ASN A 514 -19.38 3.39 -30.98
N ARG A 515 -18.06 3.58 -30.94
CA ARG A 515 -17.11 2.59 -30.40
C ARG A 515 -16.37 3.15 -29.21
N ASP A 516 -16.23 2.32 -28.18
CA ASP A 516 -15.32 2.52 -27.05
C ASP A 516 -15.03 1.17 -26.38
N ARG A 517 -14.08 1.17 -25.44
CA ARG A 517 -13.78 0.05 -24.58
C ARG A 517 -13.71 0.55 -23.13
N LEU A 518 -14.50 -0.05 -22.27
CA LEU A 518 -14.41 0.14 -20.83
C LEU A 518 -13.62 -1.01 -20.23
N GLU A 519 -12.63 -0.69 -19.45
CA GLU A 519 -11.93 -1.63 -18.56
C GLU A 519 -12.36 -1.32 -17.13
N ILE A 520 -12.75 -2.36 -16.37
CA ILE A 520 -13.38 -2.22 -15.06
C ILE A 520 -12.73 -3.21 -14.12
N ILE A 521 -12.18 -2.73 -13.01
CA ILE A 521 -11.76 -3.57 -11.89
C ILE A 521 -12.77 -3.43 -10.76
N THR A 522 -13.21 -4.57 -10.23
CA THR A 522 -13.95 -4.66 -8.99
C THR A 522 -13.12 -5.46 -7.99
N ALA A 523 -12.92 -4.92 -6.80
CA ALA A 523 -12.15 -5.55 -5.75
C ALA A 523 -12.91 -5.48 -4.42
N VAL A 524 -12.98 -6.60 -3.72
CA VAL A 524 -13.69 -6.75 -2.44
C VAL A 524 -12.66 -6.98 -1.34
N TYR A 525 -12.74 -6.17 -0.30
CA TYR A 525 -11.87 -6.23 0.87
C TYR A 525 -12.69 -6.53 2.12
N ASP A 526 -12.14 -7.28 3.05
CA ASP A 526 -12.76 -7.48 4.36
C ASP A 526 -12.58 -6.24 5.26
N ARG A 527 -13.11 -6.31 6.50
CA ARG A 527 -13.00 -5.21 7.47
C ARG A 527 -11.57 -4.90 7.91
N GLN A 528 -10.65 -5.84 7.69
CA GLN A 528 -9.21 -5.68 7.96
C GLN A 528 -8.42 -5.20 6.74
N GLY A 529 -9.11 -4.78 5.66
CA GLY A 529 -8.48 -4.32 4.44
C GLY A 529 -7.81 -5.42 3.61
N ARG A 530 -8.04 -6.70 3.93
CA ARG A 530 -7.50 -7.81 3.17
C ARG A 530 -8.32 -8.01 1.91
N PHE A 531 -7.64 -8.17 0.79
CA PHE A 531 -8.26 -8.56 -0.47
C PHE A 531 -8.92 -9.94 -0.34
N VAL A 532 -10.20 -10.02 -0.69
CA VAL A 532 -11.00 -11.25 -0.64
C VAL A 532 -11.19 -11.82 -2.04
N THR A 533 -11.68 -11.00 -2.97
CA THR A 533 -11.93 -11.40 -4.35
C THR A 533 -11.99 -10.18 -5.25
N GLY A 534 -11.79 -10.38 -6.56
CA GLY A 534 -11.94 -9.31 -7.53
C GLY A 534 -12.02 -9.83 -8.95
N GLU A 535 -12.58 -9.01 -9.83
CA GLU A 535 -12.70 -9.28 -11.26
C GLU A 535 -12.22 -8.08 -12.07
N ASP A 536 -11.54 -8.37 -13.17
CA ASP A 536 -11.12 -7.45 -14.21
C ASP A 536 -11.98 -7.74 -15.45
N THR A 537 -12.81 -6.77 -15.82
CA THR A 537 -13.83 -6.92 -16.85
C THR A 537 -13.60 -5.90 -17.95
N THR A 538 -13.47 -6.39 -19.19
CA THR A 538 -13.41 -5.56 -20.39
C THR A 538 -14.76 -5.59 -21.10
N VAL A 539 -15.33 -4.42 -21.38
CA VAL A 539 -16.57 -4.26 -22.15
C VAL A 539 -16.24 -3.54 -23.45
N ALA A 540 -16.35 -4.23 -24.58
CA ALA A 540 -16.24 -3.60 -25.89
C ALA A 540 -17.60 -3.09 -26.35
N ILE A 541 -17.66 -1.80 -26.64
CA ILE A 541 -18.85 -1.08 -27.08
C ILE A 541 -18.74 -0.83 -28.59
N ASN A 542 -19.76 -1.20 -29.35
CA ASN A 542 -19.83 -0.99 -30.80
C ASN A 542 -21.28 -0.73 -31.25
N LEU A 543 -21.90 0.30 -30.67
CA LEU A 543 -23.31 0.62 -30.83
C LEU A 543 -23.59 1.21 -32.22
N ARG A 544 -24.69 0.78 -32.87
CA ARG A 544 -25.20 1.47 -34.04
C ARG A 544 -25.82 2.81 -33.66
N ASP A 545 -25.83 3.76 -34.59
CA ASP A 545 -26.49 5.06 -34.38
C ASP A 545 -27.96 4.90 -33.99
N ALA A 546 -28.65 3.92 -34.60
CA ALA A 546 -30.05 3.65 -34.29
C ALA A 546 -30.22 3.13 -32.85
N THR A 547 -29.28 2.33 -32.35
CA THR A 547 -29.29 1.81 -30.99
C THR A 547 -28.99 2.93 -29.99
N LEU A 548 -27.94 3.73 -30.22
CA LEU A 548 -27.60 4.83 -29.36
C LEU A 548 -28.71 5.88 -29.24
N ARG A 549 -29.40 6.22 -30.35
CA ARG A 549 -30.57 7.14 -30.31
C ARG A 549 -31.79 6.60 -29.55
N ARG A 550 -31.88 5.30 -29.29
CA ARG A 550 -32.95 4.70 -28.47
C ARG A 550 -32.67 4.72 -26.98
N VAL A 551 -31.41 4.91 -26.59
CA VAL A 551 -31.03 5.06 -25.18
C VAL A 551 -31.48 6.46 -24.74
N VAL A 552 -32.68 6.56 -24.17
CA VAL A 552 -33.29 7.83 -23.76
C VAL A 552 -33.57 7.86 -22.26
N ARG A 553 -33.57 6.68 -21.61
CA ARG A 553 -33.94 6.53 -20.21
C ARG A 553 -32.82 5.76 -19.47
N PRO A 554 -32.66 5.96 -18.16
CA PRO A 554 -31.66 5.23 -17.37
C PRO A 554 -31.77 3.70 -17.43
N GLN A 555 -32.95 3.15 -17.71
CA GLN A 555 -33.14 1.70 -17.89
C GLN A 555 -32.59 1.16 -19.22
N ASP A 556 -32.22 2.02 -20.15
CA ASP A 556 -31.62 1.69 -21.44
C ASP A 556 -30.10 1.75 -21.42
N ASP A 557 -29.50 2.05 -20.25
CA ASP A 557 -28.07 2.17 -20.03
C ASP A 557 -27.33 0.85 -20.22
N ILE A 558 -26.01 0.94 -20.38
CA ILE A 558 -25.12 -0.23 -20.42
C ILE A 558 -25.02 -0.84 -19.03
N VAL A 559 -25.49 -2.06 -18.87
CA VAL A 559 -25.49 -2.79 -17.60
C VAL A 559 -24.42 -3.88 -17.62
N VAL A 560 -23.47 -3.78 -16.70
CA VAL A 560 -22.37 -4.74 -16.50
C VAL A 560 -22.60 -5.50 -15.20
N GLY A 561 -22.73 -6.82 -15.28
CA GLY A 561 -22.91 -7.66 -14.10
C GLY A 561 -21.63 -8.39 -13.73
N VAL A 562 -21.12 -8.14 -12.52
CA VAL A 562 -19.91 -8.74 -11.97
C VAL A 562 -20.28 -9.71 -10.85
N ARG A 563 -19.69 -10.90 -10.83
CA ARG A 563 -19.93 -11.89 -9.77
C ARG A 563 -19.08 -11.54 -8.55
N VAL A 564 -19.70 -11.53 -7.37
CA VAL A 564 -18.98 -11.41 -6.11
C VAL A 564 -19.00 -12.75 -5.39
N ALA A 565 -17.86 -13.45 -5.41
CA ALA A 565 -17.69 -14.75 -4.77
C ALA A 565 -17.02 -14.58 -3.39
N ALA A 566 -17.80 -14.12 -2.40
CA ALA A 566 -17.33 -14.01 -1.01
C ALA A 566 -18.41 -14.56 -0.06
N PRO A 567 -18.03 -15.10 1.11
CA PRO A 567 -18.97 -15.53 2.14
C PRO A 567 -19.89 -14.39 2.61
N PRO A 568 -21.05 -14.71 3.22
CA PRO A 568 -21.84 -13.68 3.89
C PRO A 568 -21.03 -12.88 4.91
N GLY A 569 -21.14 -11.55 4.88
CA GLY A 569 -20.34 -10.68 5.74
C GLY A 569 -20.41 -9.21 5.33
N ASN A 570 -19.67 -8.38 6.06
CA ASN A 570 -19.52 -6.97 5.74
C ASN A 570 -18.14 -6.75 5.11
N TYR A 571 -18.14 -6.07 3.98
CA TYR A 571 -16.97 -5.85 3.14
C TYR A 571 -16.89 -4.39 2.69
N LEU A 572 -15.75 -4.03 2.11
CA LEU A 572 -15.57 -2.82 1.32
C LEU A 572 -15.42 -3.22 -0.15
N LEU A 573 -16.19 -2.59 -1.02
CA LEU A 573 -16.11 -2.73 -2.46
C LEU A 573 -15.36 -1.55 -3.05
N ARG A 574 -14.32 -1.83 -3.84
CA ARG A 574 -13.68 -0.87 -4.73
C ARG A 574 -14.12 -1.16 -6.16
N VAL A 575 -14.56 -0.11 -6.84
CA VAL A 575 -14.81 -0.12 -8.29
C VAL A 575 -13.94 0.93 -8.94
N ALA A 576 -13.22 0.54 -9.98
CA ALA A 576 -12.49 1.47 -10.84
C ALA A 576 -12.82 1.14 -12.30
N ALA A 577 -13.07 2.15 -13.13
CA ALA A 577 -13.37 2.02 -14.54
C ALA A 577 -12.59 3.05 -15.35
N VAL A 578 -12.04 2.65 -16.51
CA VAL A 578 -11.39 3.54 -17.47
C VAL A 578 -11.97 3.34 -18.85
N GLU A 579 -12.21 4.43 -19.57
CA GLU A 579 -12.60 4.39 -20.98
C GLU A 579 -11.38 4.60 -21.89
N SER A 580 -11.40 3.98 -23.08
CA SER A 580 -10.20 3.86 -23.91
C SER A 580 -9.93 5.06 -24.83
N GLN A 581 -10.91 5.93 -25.08
CA GLN A 581 -10.77 7.00 -26.08
C GLN A 581 -10.01 8.21 -25.53
N LYS A 582 -10.27 8.60 -24.30
CA LYS A 582 -9.66 9.76 -23.63
C LYS A 582 -8.96 9.41 -22.33
N GLY A 583 -8.98 8.14 -21.90
CA GLY A 583 -8.38 7.68 -20.66
C GLY A 583 -9.03 8.24 -19.40
N ARG A 584 -10.32 8.66 -19.47
CA ARG A 584 -11.02 9.16 -18.29
C ARG A 584 -11.30 8.03 -17.31
N VAL A 585 -11.19 8.31 -16.03
CA VAL A 585 -11.31 7.34 -14.96
C VAL A 585 -12.50 7.66 -14.06
N GLY A 586 -13.25 6.63 -13.69
CA GLY A 586 -14.22 6.64 -12.60
C GLY A 586 -13.79 5.68 -11.53
N ALA A 587 -13.87 6.06 -10.25
CA ALA A 587 -13.52 5.18 -9.16
C ALA A 587 -14.29 5.53 -7.88
N ASP A 588 -14.80 4.51 -7.19
CA ASP A 588 -15.58 4.68 -5.96
C ASP A 588 -15.28 3.57 -4.94
N TRP A 589 -15.52 3.89 -3.66
CA TRP A 589 -15.50 2.96 -2.53
C TRP A 589 -16.86 2.89 -1.88
N ARG A 590 -17.36 1.66 -1.63
CA ARG A 590 -18.66 1.47 -1.01
C ARG A 590 -18.67 0.34 0.02
N PRO A 591 -19.42 0.49 1.11
CA PRO A 591 -19.75 -0.64 1.97
C PRO A 591 -20.53 -1.69 1.18
N LEU A 592 -20.15 -2.95 1.32
CA LEU A 592 -20.80 -4.10 0.70
C LEU A 592 -21.24 -5.08 1.79
N VAL A 593 -22.54 -5.30 1.91
CA VAL A 593 -23.11 -6.27 2.84
C VAL A 593 -23.61 -7.48 2.04
N LEU A 594 -22.94 -8.61 2.23
CA LEU A 594 -23.38 -9.90 1.70
C LEU A 594 -24.14 -10.65 2.78
N THR A 595 -25.42 -10.85 2.57
CA THR A 595 -26.29 -11.57 3.51
C THR A 595 -26.40 -13.04 3.10
N PRO A 596 -26.62 -13.99 4.05
CA PRO A 596 -26.76 -15.43 3.81
C PRO A 596 -27.82 -15.81 2.79
#